data_4350df7f35e6afc1a7d01a315d317852
#
_entry.id   4350df7f35e6afc1a7d01a315d317852
#
_cell.length_a   1.000
_cell.length_b   1.000
_cell.length_c   1.000
_cell.angle_alpha   90.00
_cell.angle_beta   90.00
_cell.angle_gamma   90.00
#
_symmetry.space_group_name_H-M   'P 1'
#
loop_
_entity.id
_entity.type
_entity.pdbx_description
1 polymer ?
#
loop_
_entity_poly.entity_id
_entity_poly.type
_entity_poly.pdbx_seq_one_letter_code
_entity_poly.pdbx_strand_id
1 'polypeptide(L)'
;MRELDKIIGYEDIKKDLFHIIDVLNNPAKYSALGVSVPQGILLSGNPGIRKSLMAKCFMKETGRTEYIIRKDRPNGSFVNYIRTIFNTALKNAPSIILLDDMDKFANGNAHNKDAEEYVTVQACIDAVKGKDVFILATANNPHHLPNSLLRTGRFDKIYRMHFPTNKDAIKIVAHFLSNKKVADDVNIEDIVRLCNGYTCAALETIVNEVGMYAGYKNRKIISQQDLIDACTRHLYKVSNNEPISDRLLKQRAIHEAGHVVVAEVLNPTSVNFASITANPWRIGGCISRMKEEGYFESFNNIETEIMIGLAGKAAVEVILQETDLGSYNDLENVYNHVHRILTETAVYN
;
A
#
# COMPACT_ATOMS: atom_id res chain seq x y z
N MET A 1 -18.92 -18.53 7.35
CA MET A 1 -17.79 -17.86 6.66
C MET A 1 -16.83 -17.44 7.75
N ARG A 2 -15.55 -17.81 7.67
CA ARG A 2 -14.54 -17.42 8.65
C ARG A 2 -14.30 -15.90 8.56
N GLU A 3 -13.94 -15.26 9.66
CA GLU A 3 -13.74 -13.81 9.68
C GLU A 3 -12.59 -13.38 8.73
N LEU A 4 -11.50 -14.13 8.68
CA LEU A 4 -10.38 -13.86 7.78
C LEU A 4 -10.72 -14.03 6.29
N ASP A 5 -11.73 -14.83 5.94
CA ASP A 5 -12.19 -15.00 4.55
C ASP A 5 -12.88 -13.73 3.98
N LYS A 6 -13.26 -12.79 4.86
CA LYS A 6 -13.77 -11.47 4.44
C LYS A 6 -12.69 -10.60 3.79
N ILE A 7 -11.42 -10.97 3.95
CA ILE A 7 -10.28 -10.26 3.38
C ILE A 7 -9.90 -10.92 2.06
N ILE A 8 -9.94 -10.13 1.01
CA ILE A 8 -9.54 -10.58 -0.32
C ILE A 8 -8.02 -10.51 -0.44
N GLY A 9 -7.41 -11.57 -0.93
CA GLY A 9 -5.96 -11.70 -1.06
C GLY A 9 -5.26 -12.16 0.22
N TYR A 10 -3.92 -12.10 0.21
CA TYR A 10 -3.05 -12.49 1.32
C TYR A 10 -3.20 -13.96 1.76
N GLU A 11 -3.41 -14.88 0.83
CA GLU A 11 -3.75 -16.28 1.16
C GLU A 11 -2.68 -16.96 2.01
N ASP A 12 -1.39 -16.69 1.73
CA ASP A 12 -0.28 -17.26 2.52
C ASP A 12 -0.28 -16.72 3.96
N ILE A 13 -0.48 -15.41 4.12
CA ILE A 13 -0.57 -14.79 5.46
C ILE A 13 -1.79 -15.34 6.21
N LYS A 14 -2.95 -15.43 5.56
CA LYS A 14 -4.17 -16.00 6.16
C LYS A 14 -3.96 -17.44 6.61
N LYS A 15 -3.32 -18.26 5.79
CA LYS A 15 -2.99 -19.64 6.14
C LYS A 15 -2.15 -19.71 7.41
N ASP A 16 -1.12 -18.90 7.51
CA ASP A 16 -0.28 -18.82 8.71
C ASP A 16 -1.04 -18.30 9.93
N LEU A 17 -1.92 -17.30 9.75
CA LEU A 17 -2.78 -16.78 10.81
C LEU A 17 -3.75 -17.85 11.31
N PHE A 18 -4.34 -18.67 10.43
CA PHE A 18 -5.17 -19.81 10.85
C PHE A 18 -4.38 -20.84 11.66
N HIS A 19 -3.12 -21.11 11.31
CA HIS A 19 -2.27 -21.99 12.14
C HIS A 19 -2.05 -21.39 13.54
N ILE A 20 -1.82 -20.08 13.64
CA ILE A 20 -1.66 -19.43 14.96
C ILE A 20 -2.98 -19.49 15.76
N ILE A 21 -4.12 -19.29 15.12
CA ILE A 21 -5.43 -19.43 15.75
C ILE A 21 -5.62 -20.85 16.31
N ASP A 22 -5.26 -21.89 15.54
CA ASP A 22 -5.33 -23.28 16.01
C ASP A 22 -4.41 -23.51 17.23
N VAL A 23 -3.19 -22.95 17.23
CA VAL A 23 -2.27 -23.01 18.38
C VAL A 23 -2.86 -22.32 19.60
N LEU A 24 -3.47 -21.14 19.43
CA LEU A 24 -4.07 -20.36 20.52
C LEU A 24 -5.31 -21.04 21.13
N ASN A 25 -6.09 -21.73 20.29
CA ASN A 25 -7.34 -22.37 20.71
C ASN A 25 -7.14 -23.81 21.23
N ASN A 26 -6.02 -24.46 20.85
CA ASN A 26 -5.71 -25.83 21.22
C ASN A 26 -4.30 -25.97 21.87
N PRO A 27 -3.98 -25.21 22.93
CA PRO A 27 -2.62 -25.13 23.47
C PRO A 27 -2.10 -26.49 23.97
N ALA A 28 -2.96 -27.34 24.50
CA ALA A 28 -2.59 -28.68 25.00
C ALA A 28 -2.05 -29.60 23.89
N LYS A 29 -2.61 -29.51 22.67
CA LYS A 29 -2.18 -30.28 21.50
C LYS A 29 -0.72 -29.93 21.11
N TYR A 30 -0.35 -28.67 21.20
CA TYR A 30 0.96 -28.18 20.82
C TYR A 30 2.01 -28.29 21.90
N SER A 31 1.62 -28.12 23.18
CA SER A 31 2.53 -28.35 24.31
C SER A 31 2.98 -29.80 24.40
N ALA A 32 2.13 -30.77 24.02
CA ALA A 32 2.50 -32.19 23.94
C ALA A 32 3.60 -32.47 22.89
N LEU A 33 3.76 -31.56 21.89
CA LEU A 33 4.81 -31.61 20.88
C LEU A 33 6.04 -30.76 21.28
N GLY A 34 6.07 -30.18 22.49
CA GLY A 34 7.12 -29.26 22.92
C GLY A 34 7.09 -27.88 22.24
N VAL A 35 6.00 -27.53 21.56
CA VAL A 35 5.83 -26.25 20.88
C VAL A 35 5.33 -25.19 21.85
N SER A 36 6.03 -24.06 21.94
CA SER A 36 5.57 -22.89 22.68
C SER A 36 4.65 -22.02 21.84
N VAL A 37 3.58 -21.51 22.46
CA VAL A 37 2.68 -20.53 21.83
C VAL A 37 3.45 -19.24 21.56
N PRO A 38 3.38 -18.64 20.35
CA PRO A 38 4.00 -17.34 20.10
C PRO A 38 3.38 -16.27 21.00
N GLN A 39 4.21 -15.34 21.51
CA GLN A 39 3.75 -14.26 22.39
C GLN A 39 2.99 -13.20 21.62
N GLY A 40 3.43 -12.91 20.38
CA GLY A 40 2.78 -11.91 19.56
C GLY A 40 3.19 -11.93 18.09
N ILE A 41 2.39 -11.25 17.29
CA ILE A 41 2.63 -11.05 15.86
C ILE A 41 2.50 -9.57 15.46
N LEU A 42 3.26 -9.17 14.43
CA LEU A 42 3.22 -7.84 13.85
C LEU A 42 2.78 -7.93 12.38
N LEU A 43 1.74 -7.20 12.01
CA LEU A 43 1.34 -6.95 10.62
C LEU A 43 1.93 -5.62 10.17
N SER A 44 2.83 -5.62 9.22
CA SER A 44 3.52 -4.43 8.72
C SER A 44 3.25 -4.20 7.24
N GLY A 45 3.38 -2.96 6.78
CA GLY A 45 3.27 -2.58 5.36
C GLY A 45 2.60 -1.24 5.16
N ASN A 46 2.49 -0.78 3.93
CA ASN A 46 2.01 0.54 3.58
C ASN A 46 0.61 0.87 4.14
N PRO A 47 0.29 2.16 4.38
CA PRO A 47 -1.07 2.54 4.76
C PRO A 47 -2.09 2.16 3.66
N GLY A 48 -3.33 1.82 4.06
CA GLY A 48 -4.41 1.50 3.13
C GLY A 48 -4.43 0.07 2.58
N ILE A 49 -3.53 -0.83 3.00
CA ILE A 49 -3.52 -2.26 2.61
C ILE A 49 -4.31 -3.16 3.56
N ARG A 50 -5.15 -2.58 4.43
CA ARG A 50 -6.09 -3.26 5.33
C ARG A 50 -5.48 -4.04 6.49
N LYS A 51 -4.31 -3.64 7.02
CA LYS A 51 -3.68 -4.24 8.22
C LYS A 51 -4.63 -4.31 9.42
N SER A 52 -5.22 -3.16 9.81
CA SER A 52 -6.14 -3.10 10.95
C SER A 52 -7.40 -3.94 10.75
N LEU A 53 -7.87 -4.13 9.50
CA LEU A 53 -8.98 -5.03 9.21
C LEU A 53 -8.57 -6.49 9.40
N MET A 54 -7.39 -6.89 8.89
CA MET A 54 -6.81 -8.22 9.08
C MET A 54 -6.65 -8.52 10.56
N ALA A 55 -6.12 -7.57 11.34
CA ALA A 55 -5.97 -7.69 12.77
C ALA A 55 -7.30 -7.93 13.48
N LYS A 56 -8.33 -7.14 13.15
CA LYS A 56 -9.68 -7.30 13.75
C LYS A 56 -10.34 -8.62 13.36
N CYS A 57 -10.20 -9.07 12.12
CA CYS A 57 -10.71 -10.37 11.70
C CYS A 57 -9.99 -11.51 12.44
N PHE A 58 -8.66 -11.43 12.60
CA PHE A 58 -7.90 -12.38 13.37
C PHE A 58 -8.37 -12.43 14.84
N MET A 59 -8.55 -11.27 15.49
CA MET A 59 -9.03 -11.21 16.89
C MET A 59 -10.37 -11.93 17.04
N LYS A 60 -11.34 -11.60 16.19
CA LYS A 60 -12.67 -12.24 16.21
C LYS A 60 -12.62 -13.75 16.00
N GLU A 61 -11.74 -14.21 15.08
CA GLU A 61 -11.57 -15.63 14.80
C GLU A 61 -11.01 -16.41 16.01
N THR A 62 -10.20 -15.75 16.88
CA THR A 62 -9.65 -16.39 18.11
C THR A 62 -10.71 -16.60 19.19
N GLY A 63 -11.83 -15.85 19.18
CA GLY A 63 -12.85 -15.88 20.20
C GLY A 63 -12.41 -15.41 21.60
N ARG A 64 -11.23 -14.77 21.71
CA ARG A 64 -10.65 -14.26 22.96
C ARG A 64 -11.24 -12.89 23.33
N THR A 65 -11.12 -12.50 24.59
CA THR A 65 -11.53 -11.14 25.02
C THR A 65 -10.62 -10.09 24.36
N GLU A 66 -11.24 -9.17 23.60
CA GLU A 66 -10.54 -8.22 22.75
C GLU A 66 -10.26 -6.89 23.45
N TYR A 67 -9.03 -6.40 23.33
CA TYR A 67 -8.61 -5.06 23.75
C TYR A 67 -7.86 -4.36 22.61
N ILE A 68 -8.11 -3.05 22.46
CA ILE A 68 -7.47 -2.26 21.40
C ILE A 68 -6.81 -1.03 22.02
N ILE A 69 -5.51 -0.86 21.75
CA ILE A 69 -4.73 0.32 22.10
C ILE A 69 -4.39 1.06 20.81
N ARG A 70 -4.84 2.31 20.73
CA ARG A 70 -4.53 3.24 19.65
C ARG A 70 -4.17 4.59 20.28
N LYS A 71 -3.22 5.31 19.68
CA LYS A 71 -2.84 6.66 20.15
C LYS A 71 -3.97 7.65 19.89
N ASP A 72 -4.80 7.91 20.90
CA ASP A 72 -5.96 8.80 20.85
C ASP A 72 -5.94 9.89 21.92
N ARG A 73 -4.86 9.97 22.72
CA ARG A 73 -4.74 10.89 23.85
C ARG A 73 -3.31 11.35 24.07
N PRO A 74 -3.10 12.45 24.88
CA PRO A 74 -1.78 12.97 25.20
C PRO A 74 -0.86 11.95 25.90
N ASN A 75 0.47 12.10 25.75
CA ASN A 75 1.48 11.12 26.15
C ASN A 75 1.34 10.65 27.60
N GLY A 76 1.30 11.52 28.59
CA GLY A 76 1.25 11.10 30.01
C GLY A 76 0.01 10.31 30.38
N SER A 77 -1.17 10.66 29.86
CA SER A 77 -2.40 9.90 30.08
C SER A 77 -2.43 8.59 29.28
N PHE A 78 -1.71 8.54 28.15
CA PHE A 78 -1.64 7.38 27.31
C PHE A 78 -0.81 6.24 27.93
N VAL A 79 0.30 6.56 28.59
CA VAL A 79 1.13 5.61 29.36
C VAL A 79 0.27 4.85 30.40
N ASN A 80 -0.50 5.60 31.20
CA ASN A 80 -1.39 5.00 32.19
C ASN A 80 -2.49 4.16 31.56
N TYR A 81 -3.01 4.58 30.41
CA TYR A 81 -4.00 3.82 29.65
C TYR A 81 -3.43 2.48 29.16
N ILE A 82 -2.21 2.46 28.59
CA ILE A 82 -1.53 1.23 28.18
C ILE A 82 -1.46 0.25 29.36
N ARG A 83 -0.94 0.70 30.51
CA ARG A 83 -0.83 -0.15 31.72
C ARG A 83 -2.18 -0.69 32.18
N THR A 84 -3.22 0.16 32.18
CA THR A 84 -4.57 -0.23 32.58
C THR A 84 -5.13 -1.32 31.67
N ILE A 85 -5.00 -1.18 30.35
CA ILE A 85 -5.49 -2.17 29.38
C ILE A 85 -4.76 -3.51 29.55
N PHE A 86 -3.42 -3.51 29.67
CA PHE A 86 -2.66 -4.75 29.86
C PHE A 86 -3.04 -5.46 31.17
N ASN A 87 -3.21 -4.72 32.28
CA ASN A 87 -3.65 -5.27 33.54
C ASN A 87 -5.09 -5.85 33.48
N THR A 88 -5.98 -5.19 32.73
CA THR A 88 -7.36 -5.65 32.52
C THR A 88 -7.38 -6.90 31.65
N ALA A 89 -6.61 -6.92 30.58
CA ALA A 89 -6.47 -8.08 29.70
C ALA A 89 -5.92 -9.30 30.45
N LEU A 90 -4.93 -9.08 31.32
CA LEU A 90 -4.36 -10.14 32.16
C LEU A 90 -5.40 -10.75 33.14
N LYS A 91 -6.25 -9.91 33.73
CA LYS A 91 -7.33 -10.37 34.64
C LYS A 91 -8.42 -11.15 33.89
N ASN A 92 -8.63 -10.84 32.63
CA ASN A 92 -9.68 -11.43 31.80
C ASN A 92 -9.10 -12.40 30.73
N ALA A 93 -7.99 -13.04 31.04
CA ALA A 93 -7.43 -14.09 30.18
C ALA A 93 -8.40 -15.29 30.06
N PRO A 94 -8.52 -15.94 28.89
CA PRO A 94 -7.75 -15.72 27.65
C PRO A 94 -8.13 -14.42 26.91
N SER A 95 -7.14 -13.60 26.57
CA SER A 95 -7.36 -12.30 25.97
C SER A 95 -6.38 -12.00 24.82
N ILE A 96 -6.72 -11.01 24.01
CA ILE A 96 -5.88 -10.51 22.92
C ILE A 96 -5.84 -8.98 22.93
N ILE A 97 -4.65 -8.42 22.80
CA ILE A 97 -4.43 -6.97 22.77
C ILE A 97 -3.93 -6.58 21.38
N LEU A 98 -4.66 -5.69 20.69
CA LEU A 98 -4.22 -5.05 19.46
C LEU A 98 -3.55 -3.72 19.76
N LEU A 99 -2.28 -3.59 19.39
CA LEU A 99 -1.54 -2.33 19.32
C LEU A 99 -1.69 -1.78 17.89
N ASP A 100 -2.71 -0.95 17.64
CA ASP A 100 -3.04 -0.50 16.29
C ASP A 100 -2.24 0.76 15.95
N ASP A 101 -1.58 0.76 14.77
CA ASP A 101 -0.64 1.79 14.32
C ASP A 101 0.48 2.03 15.35
N MET A 102 1.13 0.96 15.81
CA MET A 102 2.10 0.99 16.91
C MET A 102 3.29 1.93 16.63
N ASP A 103 3.68 2.11 15.40
CA ASP A 103 4.71 3.05 14.97
C ASP A 103 4.40 4.53 15.29
N LYS A 104 3.14 4.86 15.64
CA LYS A 104 2.75 6.19 16.09
C LYS A 104 3.05 6.48 17.57
N PHE A 105 3.32 5.44 18.38
CA PHE A 105 3.56 5.59 19.81
C PHE A 105 4.68 4.72 20.37
N ALA A 106 5.31 3.90 19.56
CA ALA A 106 6.44 3.06 19.95
C ALA A 106 7.62 3.27 18.99
N ASN A 107 7.94 4.52 18.68
CA ASN A 107 8.99 4.88 17.74
C ASN A 107 10.36 4.96 18.46
N GLY A 108 11.38 4.32 17.87
CA GLY A 108 12.72 4.22 18.43
C GLY A 108 13.70 5.34 18.03
N ASN A 109 13.28 6.35 17.26
CA ASN A 109 14.16 7.43 16.83
C ASN A 109 14.52 8.36 18.00
N ALA A 110 15.81 8.67 18.17
CA ALA A 110 16.38 9.44 19.28
C ALA A 110 15.80 10.86 19.45
N HIS A 111 15.07 11.38 18.47
CA HIS A 111 14.42 12.69 18.51
C HIS A 111 12.93 12.63 18.87
N ASN A 112 12.37 11.45 19.16
CA ASN A 112 10.95 11.31 19.45
C ASN A 112 10.65 11.41 20.94
N LYS A 113 9.61 12.21 21.22
CA LYS A 113 9.04 12.41 22.56
C LYS A 113 8.29 11.18 23.10
N ASP A 114 8.30 10.05 22.39
CA ASP A 114 7.52 8.84 22.68
C ASP A 114 8.34 7.74 23.40
N ALA A 115 9.50 8.09 23.96
CA ALA A 115 10.37 7.14 24.65
C ALA A 115 9.68 6.46 25.85
N GLU A 116 8.80 7.16 26.56
CA GLU A 116 8.09 6.63 27.72
C GLU A 116 7.02 5.63 27.32
N GLU A 117 6.26 5.90 26.24
CA GLU A 117 5.24 5.00 25.73
C GLU A 117 5.86 3.68 25.21
N TYR A 118 6.94 3.78 24.44
CA TYR A 118 7.63 2.61 23.93
C TYR A 118 8.18 1.71 25.05
N VAL A 119 8.83 2.32 26.07
CA VAL A 119 9.34 1.58 27.24
C VAL A 119 8.19 0.94 28.01
N THR A 120 7.06 1.63 28.14
CA THR A 120 5.86 1.11 28.80
C THR A 120 5.28 -0.06 28.02
N VAL A 121 5.13 0.03 26.69
CA VAL A 121 4.66 -1.08 25.85
C VAL A 121 5.58 -2.29 26.03
N GLN A 122 6.88 -2.09 25.97
CA GLN A 122 7.86 -3.16 26.15
C GLN A 122 7.72 -3.83 27.52
N ALA A 123 7.66 -3.06 28.59
CA ALA A 123 7.51 -3.58 29.96
C ALA A 123 6.18 -4.33 30.15
N CYS A 124 5.10 -3.83 29.53
CA CYS A 124 3.79 -4.48 29.59
C CYS A 124 3.77 -5.81 28.82
N ILE A 125 4.40 -5.87 27.64
CA ILE A 125 4.53 -7.14 26.90
C ILE A 125 5.32 -8.17 27.71
N ASP A 126 6.42 -7.77 28.32
CA ASP A 126 7.25 -8.66 29.15
C ASP A 126 6.48 -9.14 30.40
N ALA A 127 5.64 -8.30 30.99
CA ALA A 127 4.83 -8.64 32.17
C ALA A 127 3.73 -9.69 31.88
N VAL A 128 3.22 -9.78 30.67
CA VAL A 128 2.21 -10.76 30.28
C VAL A 128 2.82 -11.99 29.61
N LYS A 129 4.13 -12.08 29.51
CA LYS A 129 4.82 -13.23 28.95
C LYS A 129 4.51 -14.52 29.71
N GLY A 130 4.18 -15.58 28.98
CA GLY A 130 3.78 -16.87 29.58
C GLY A 130 2.39 -16.85 30.24
N LYS A 131 1.65 -15.78 30.11
CA LYS A 131 0.23 -15.68 30.45
C LYS A 131 -0.62 -15.87 29.21
N ASP A 132 -1.88 -16.20 29.36
CA ASP A 132 -2.79 -16.42 28.25
C ASP A 132 -3.32 -15.08 27.68
N VAL A 133 -2.37 -14.18 27.35
CA VAL A 133 -2.58 -12.85 26.71
C VAL A 133 -1.76 -12.80 25.44
N PHE A 134 -2.42 -12.78 24.30
CA PHE A 134 -1.76 -12.69 22.98
C PHE A 134 -1.64 -11.24 22.51
N ILE A 135 -0.50 -10.88 21.92
CA ILE A 135 -0.23 -9.54 21.45
C ILE A 135 -0.28 -9.50 19.93
N LEU A 136 -1.11 -8.64 19.38
CA LEU A 136 -1.20 -8.35 17.96
C LEU A 136 -0.82 -6.88 17.74
N ALA A 137 0.00 -6.59 16.74
CA ALA A 137 0.33 -5.22 16.42
C ALA A 137 0.18 -4.94 14.91
N THR A 138 -0.11 -3.68 14.58
CA THR A 138 -0.01 -3.16 13.21
C THR A 138 1.00 -2.01 13.17
N ALA A 139 1.77 -1.90 12.08
CA ALA A 139 2.67 -0.78 11.85
C ALA A 139 2.75 -0.46 10.36
N ASN A 140 2.88 0.83 10.01
CA ASN A 140 3.08 1.24 8.63
C ASN A 140 4.55 1.03 8.23
N ASN A 141 5.47 1.37 9.10
CA ASN A 141 6.89 1.17 8.87
C ASN A 141 7.54 0.45 10.07
N PRO A 142 7.89 -0.84 9.93
CA PRO A 142 8.52 -1.59 11.01
C PRO A 142 9.92 -1.08 11.37
N HIS A 143 10.62 -0.36 10.46
CA HIS A 143 11.93 0.22 10.74
C HIS A 143 11.89 1.39 11.75
N HIS A 144 10.72 1.97 11.97
CA HIS A 144 10.54 2.97 13.04
C HIS A 144 10.43 2.34 14.42
N LEU A 145 10.16 1.04 14.49
CA LEU A 145 10.04 0.35 15.77
C LEU A 145 11.42 -0.03 16.33
N PRO A 146 11.61 0.09 17.65
CA PRO A 146 12.85 -0.35 18.27
C PRO A 146 13.11 -1.84 18.04
N ASN A 147 14.34 -2.18 17.71
CA ASN A 147 14.76 -3.58 17.53
C ASN A 147 14.46 -4.45 18.77
N SER A 148 14.42 -3.84 19.94
CA SER A 148 14.08 -4.53 21.19
C SER A 148 12.65 -5.07 21.21
N LEU A 149 11.70 -4.44 20.50
CA LEU A 149 10.33 -4.93 20.36
C LEU A 149 10.22 -6.08 19.33
N LEU A 150 11.05 -6.04 18.29
CA LEU A 150 11.03 -7.00 17.17
C LEU A 150 11.77 -8.32 17.47
N ARG A 151 12.14 -8.56 18.75
CA ARG A 151 12.86 -9.78 19.17
C ARG A 151 11.89 -10.91 19.52
N THR A 152 12.40 -12.14 19.37
CA THR A 152 11.71 -13.36 19.84
C THR A 152 11.30 -13.24 21.31
N GLY A 153 10.08 -13.65 21.61
CA GLY A 153 9.45 -13.53 22.93
C GLY A 153 8.67 -12.23 23.12
N ARG A 154 8.53 -11.41 22.07
CA ARG A 154 7.63 -10.25 21.97
C ARG A 154 6.81 -10.31 20.69
N PHE A 155 7.43 -10.01 19.53
CA PHE A 155 6.83 -10.26 18.22
C PHE A 155 7.59 -11.39 17.53
N ASP A 156 7.12 -12.60 17.74
CA ASP A 156 7.76 -13.83 17.24
C ASP A 156 7.64 -13.97 15.73
N LYS A 157 6.61 -13.37 15.15
CA LYS A 157 6.38 -13.36 13.70
C LYS A 157 6.03 -11.95 13.21
N ILE A 158 6.63 -11.58 12.08
CA ILE A 158 6.39 -10.33 11.39
C ILE A 158 5.89 -10.63 9.99
N TYR A 159 4.66 -10.25 9.70
CA TYR A 159 4.06 -10.40 8.37
C TYR A 159 4.13 -9.08 7.62
N ARG A 160 4.84 -9.09 6.50
CA ARG A 160 4.87 -7.94 5.58
C ARG A 160 3.73 -8.08 4.60
N MET A 161 2.75 -7.21 4.72
CA MET A 161 1.66 -7.11 3.77
C MET A 161 2.08 -6.20 2.63
N HIS A 162 1.84 -6.64 1.41
CA HIS A 162 2.17 -5.93 0.17
C HIS A 162 0.91 -5.33 -0.46
N PHE A 163 1.09 -4.55 -1.52
CA PHE A 163 -0.02 -4.13 -2.37
C PHE A 163 -0.74 -5.36 -2.92
N PRO A 164 -2.05 -5.25 -3.22
CA PRO A 164 -2.79 -6.33 -3.86
C PRO A 164 -2.11 -6.75 -5.17
N THR A 165 -2.01 -8.05 -5.40
CA THR A 165 -1.66 -8.56 -6.72
C THR A 165 -2.73 -8.18 -7.74
N ASN A 166 -2.44 -8.21 -9.05
CA ASN A 166 -3.45 -7.93 -10.07
C ASN A 166 -4.68 -8.86 -9.92
N LYS A 167 -4.46 -10.13 -9.59
CA LYS A 167 -5.55 -11.10 -9.34
C LYS A 167 -6.42 -10.70 -8.14
N ASP A 168 -5.81 -10.20 -7.09
CA ASP A 168 -6.54 -9.77 -5.90
C ASP A 168 -7.20 -8.41 -6.12
N ALA A 169 -6.56 -7.50 -6.85
CA ALA A 169 -7.15 -6.21 -7.22
C ALA A 169 -8.42 -6.39 -8.05
N ILE A 170 -8.46 -7.35 -9.01
CA ILE A 170 -9.66 -7.70 -9.77
C ILE A 170 -10.79 -8.14 -8.81
N LYS A 171 -10.50 -9.02 -7.87
CA LYS A 171 -11.49 -9.48 -6.87
C LYS A 171 -11.96 -8.35 -5.97
N ILE A 172 -11.05 -7.45 -5.57
CA ILE A 172 -11.35 -6.28 -4.73
C ILE A 172 -12.28 -5.32 -5.47
N VAL A 173 -11.95 -4.97 -6.71
CA VAL A 173 -12.80 -4.08 -7.54
C VAL A 173 -14.16 -4.74 -7.79
N ALA A 174 -14.19 -6.03 -8.16
CA ALA A 174 -15.43 -6.79 -8.34
C ALA A 174 -16.30 -6.78 -7.07
N HIS A 175 -15.69 -6.96 -5.89
CA HIS A 175 -16.39 -6.91 -4.62
C HIS A 175 -17.05 -5.55 -4.37
N PHE A 176 -16.35 -4.43 -4.63
CA PHE A 176 -16.92 -3.10 -4.44
C PHE A 176 -17.95 -2.72 -5.50
N LEU A 177 -17.88 -3.32 -6.69
CA LEU A 177 -18.89 -3.15 -7.74
C LEU A 177 -20.12 -4.02 -7.54
N SER A 178 -20.05 -5.12 -6.77
CA SER A 178 -21.13 -6.11 -6.63
C SER A 178 -22.46 -5.52 -6.14
N ASN A 179 -22.43 -4.43 -5.37
CA ASN A 179 -23.60 -3.73 -4.86
C ASN A 179 -24.02 -2.52 -5.71
N LYS A 180 -23.43 -2.34 -6.90
CA LYS A 180 -23.67 -1.23 -7.80
C LYS A 180 -24.31 -1.71 -9.10
N LYS A 181 -25.08 -0.84 -9.74
CA LYS A 181 -25.63 -1.12 -11.08
C LYS A 181 -24.55 -0.79 -12.11
N VAL A 182 -23.95 -1.81 -12.70
CA VAL A 182 -22.86 -1.72 -13.67
C VAL A 182 -23.38 -2.12 -15.04
N ALA A 183 -22.90 -1.49 -16.10
CA ALA A 183 -23.23 -1.86 -17.47
C ALA A 183 -22.41 -3.09 -17.91
N ASP A 184 -22.91 -3.76 -18.95
CA ASP A 184 -22.29 -4.98 -19.48
C ASP A 184 -20.94 -4.70 -20.17
N ASP A 185 -20.62 -3.46 -20.50
CA ASP A 185 -19.35 -3.02 -21.10
C ASP A 185 -18.17 -2.94 -20.11
N VAL A 186 -18.43 -3.14 -18.81
CA VAL A 186 -17.40 -2.97 -17.78
C VAL A 186 -16.41 -4.14 -17.78
N ASN A 187 -15.17 -3.82 -18.15
CA ASN A 187 -14.02 -4.69 -18.05
C ASN A 187 -13.19 -4.30 -16.81
N ILE A 188 -13.26 -5.14 -15.77
CA ILE A 188 -12.54 -4.90 -14.50
C ILE A 188 -11.03 -5.01 -14.69
N GLU A 189 -10.54 -5.85 -15.58
CA GLU A 189 -9.11 -6.04 -15.84
C GLU A 189 -8.46 -4.74 -16.35
N ASP A 190 -9.12 -4.03 -17.26
CA ASP A 190 -8.64 -2.74 -17.75
C ASP A 190 -8.57 -1.71 -16.63
N ILE A 191 -9.56 -1.68 -15.73
CA ILE A 191 -9.56 -0.79 -14.58
C ILE A 191 -8.42 -1.11 -13.62
N VAL A 192 -8.17 -2.39 -13.37
CA VAL A 192 -7.07 -2.83 -12.50
C VAL A 192 -5.70 -2.50 -13.12
N ARG A 193 -5.55 -2.61 -14.44
CA ARG A 193 -4.33 -2.15 -15.13
C ARG A 193 -4.07 -0.66 -14.92
N LEU A 194 -5.11 0.18 -15.01
CA LEU A 194 -5.00 1.62 -14.70
C LEU A 194 -4.62 1.87 -13.24
N CYS A 195 -5.07 1.03 -12.32
CA CYS A 195 -4.87 1.15 -10.88
C CYS A 195 -3.72 0.26 -10.35
N ASN A 196 -2.80 -0.19 -11.20
CA ASN A 196 -1.71 -1.06 -10.78
C ASN A 196 -0.84 -0.39 -9.71
N GLY A 197 -0.50 -1.14 -8.66
CA GLY A 197 0.28 -0.64 -7.52
C GLY A 197 -0.50 0.23 -6.53
N TYR A 198 -1.83 0.24 -6.60
CA TYR A 198 -2.66 0.99 -5.65
C TYR A 198 -3.14 0.13 -4.48
N THR A 199 -3.40 0.79 -3.35
CA THR A 199 -3.85 0.13 -2.12
C THR A 199 -5.32 -0.27 -2.22
N CYS A 200 -5.74 -1.25 -1.39
CA CYS A 200 -7.16 -1.63 -1.28
C CYS A 200 -8.07 -0.43 -0.98
N ALA A 201 -7.60 0.50 -0.14
CA ALA A 201 -8.35 1.71 0.21
C ALA A 201 -8.51 2.66 -0.99
N ALA A 202 -7.48 2.81 -1.82
CA ALA A 202 -7.56 3.62 -3.04
C ALA A 202 -8.54 3.01 -4.06
N LEU A 203 -8.50 1.69 -4.26
CA LEU A 203 -9.45 0.98 -5.13
C LEU A 203 -10.90 1.16 -4.64
N GLU A 204 -11.12 1.06 -3.33
CA GLU A 204 -12.43 1.32 -2.72
C GLU A 204 -12.91 2.75 -2.98
N THR A 205 -12.03 3.74 -2.76
CA THR A 205 -12.32 5.16 -2.99
C THR A 205 -12.71 5.42 -4.45
N ILE A 206 -11.93 4.90 -5.41
CA ILE A 206 -12.20 5.06 -6.84
C ILE A 206 -13.59 4.52 -7.19
N VAL A 207 -13.91 3.29 -6.77
CA VAL A 207 -15.21 2.67 -7.05
C VAL A 207 -16.37 3.43 -6.38
N ASN A 208 -16.16 4.05 -5.21
CA ASN A 208 -17.17 4.88 -4.57
C ASN A 208 -17.34 6.22 -5.29
N GLU A 209 -16.26 6.86 -5.71
CA GLU A 209 -16.30 8.11 -6.49
C GLU A 209 -17.06 7.93 -7.80
N VAL A 210 -16.87 6.80 -8.49
CA VAL A 210 -17.65 6.48 -9.71
C VAL A 210 -19.15 6.55 -9.45
N GLY A 211 -19.61 5.90 -8.37
CA GLY A 211 -21.02 5.90 -8.00
C GLY A 211 -21.56 7.31 -7.69
N MET A 212 -20.76 8.12 -7.00
CA MET A 212 -21.13 9.52 -6.71
C MET A 212 -21.24 10.36 -7.99
N TYR A 213 -20.27 10.25 -8.90
CA TYR A 213 -20.30 10.99 -10.16
C TYR A 213 -21.42 10.54 -11.11
N ALA A 214 -21.68 9.23 -11.20
CA ALA A 214 -22.83 8.71 -11.96
C ALA A 214 -24.15 9.27 -11.42
N GLY A 215 -24.32 9.25 -10.10
CA GLY A 215 -25.50 9.84 -9.44
C GLY A 215 -25.63 11.35 -9.66
N TYR A 216 -24.53 12.11 -9.56
CA TYR A 216 -24.52 13.54 -9.83
C TYR A 216 -24.94 13.87 -11.28
N LYS A 217 -24.54 13.03 -12.24
CA LYS A 217 -24.95 13.14 -13.63
C LYS A 217 -26.33 12.52 -13.94
N ASN A 218 -27.11 12.16 -12.92
CA ASN A 218 -28.41 11.47 -13.03
C ASN A 218 -28.36 10.16 -13.83
N ARG A 219 -27.20 9.50 -13.88
CA ARG A 219 -27.08 8.18 -14.50
C ARG A 219 -27.51 7.08 -13.52
N LYS A 220 -28.18 6.07 -14.04
CA LYS A 220 -28.68 4.93 -13.23
C LYS A 220 -27.74 3.72 -13.28
N ILE A 221 -26.79 3.72 -14.19
CA ILE A 221 -25.87 2.62 -14.48
C ILE A 221 -24.46 3.19 -14.66
N ILE A 222 -23.48 2.52 -14.11
CA ILE A 222 -22.05 2.86 -14.21
C ILE A 222 -21.48 2.20 -15.47
N SER A 223 -20.91 3.00 -16.38
CA SER A 223 -20.25 2.52 -17.59
C SER A 223 -18.74 2.33 -17.38
N GLN A 224 -18.07 1.65 -18.33
CA GLN A 224 -16.60 1.58 -18.38
C GLN A 224 -15.95 2.96 -18.38
N GLN A 225 -16.50 3.91 -19.15
CA GLN A 225 -15.98 5.27 -19.21
C GLN A 225 -16.07 6.01 -17.88
N ASP A 226 -17.12 5.79 -17.08
CA ASP A 226 -17.23 6.39 -15.74
C ASP A 226 -16.13 5.90 -14.82
N LEU A 227 -15.76 4.62 -14.91
CA LEU A 227 -14.66 4.03 -14.16
C LEU A 227 -13.30 4.59 -14.59
N ILE A 228 -13.05 4.66 -15.90
CA ILE A 228 -11.82 5.26 -16.45
C ILE A 228 -11.68 6.72 -16.01
N ASP A 229 -12.75 7.51 -16.11
CA ASP A 229 -12.76 8.91 -15.69
C ASP A 229 -12.45 9.06 -14.18
N ALA A 230 -12.99 8.19 -13.34
CA ALA A 230 -12.71 8.23 -11.90
C ALA A 230 -11.28 7.80 -11.59
N CYS A 231 -10.77 6.74 -12.22
CA CYS A 231 -9.37 6.35 -12.12
C CYS A 231 -8.46 7.52 -12.51
N THR A 232 -8.71 8.13 -13.65
CA THR A 232 -7.91 9.23 -14.17
C THR A 232 -7.91 10.43 -13.22
N ARG A 233 -9.06 10.82 -12.69
CA ARG A 233 -9.16 11.91 -11.71
C ARG A 233 -8.45 11.59 -10.40
N HIS A 234 -8.68 10.40 -9.87
CA HIS A 234 -8.13 10.01 -8.57
C HIS A 234 -6.62 9.80 -8.61
N LEU A 235 -6.13 9.09 -9.62
CA LEU A 235 -4.74 8.67 -9.73
C LEU A 235 -3.85 9.78 -10.27
N TYR A 236 -4.32 10.47 -11.29
CA TYR A 236 -3.52 11.47 -12.01
C TYR A 236 -3.93 12.89 -11.68
N LYS A 237 -4.98 13.08 -10.84
CA LYS A 237 -5.52 14.40 -10.45
C LYS A 237 -5.78 15.31 -11.65
N VAL A 238 -6.22 14.71 -12.74
CA VAL A 238 -6.48 15.43 -13.98
C VAL A 238 -7.67 16.36 -13.80
N SER A 239 -7.48 17.65 -14.02
CA SER A 239 -8.55 18.63 -14.08
C SER A 239 -8.74 19.10 -15.54
N ASN A 240 -9.96 19.01 -16.04
CA ASN A 240 -10.29 19.35 -17.43
C ASN A 240 -10.49 20.85 -17.68
N ASN A 241 -9.95 21.76 -16.87
CA ASN A 241 -10.47 23.13 -16.76
C ASN A 241 -9.59 24.24 -17.35
N GLU A 242 -8.47 23.95 -17.99
CA GLU A 242 -7.70 25.02 -18.64
C GLU A 242 -7.77 24.91 -20.17
N PRO A 243 -8.15 25.98 -20.86
CA PRO A 243 -8.07 26.03 -22.32
C PRO A 243 -6.60 26.03 -22.73
N ILE A 244 -6.18 24.94 -23.37
CA ILE A 244 -4.82 24.75 -23.88
C ILE A 244 -4.87 24.98 -25.39
N SER A 245 -3.88 25.70 -25.95
CA SER A 245 -3.80 25.88 -27.38
C SER A 245 -3.50 24.56 -28.11
N ASP A 246 -4.05 24.41 -29.32
CA ASP A 246 -3.85 23.21 -30.16
C ASP A 246 -2.36 22.92 -30.40
N ARG A 247 -1.53 23.95 -30.51
CA ARG A 247 -0.08 23.81 -30.67
C ARG A 247 0.53 23.13 -29.44
N LEU A 248 0.17 23.56 -28.24
CA LEU A 248 0.67 23.00 -26.98
C LEU A 248 0.15 21.59 -26.77
N LEU A 249 -1.12 21.32 -27.13
CA LEU A 249 -1.68 19.95 -27.07
C LEU A 249 -0.93 19.02 -28.03
N LYS A 250 -0.61 19.47 -29.23
CA LYS A 250 0.17 18.70 -30.21
C LYS A 250 1.59 18.41 -29.70
N GLN A 251 2.27 19.41 -29.14
CA GLN A 251 3.61 19.26 -28.59
C GLN A 251 3.60 18.24 -27.43
N ARG A 252 2.64 18.34 -26.49
CA ARG A 252 2.47 17.37 -25.38
C ARG A 252 2.18 15.97 -25.91
N ALA A 253 1.28 15.85 -26.90
CA ALA A 253 0.95 14.55 -27.47
C ALA A 253 2.17 13.86 -28.09
N ILE A 254 3.03 14.60 -28.79
CA ILE A 254 4.27 14.08 -29.35
C ILE A 254 5.24 13.69 -28.24
N HIS A 255 5.39 14.51 -27.19
CA HIS A 255 6.24 14.23 -26.04
C HIS A 255 5.83 12.92 -25.34
N GLU A 256 4.56 12.82 -24.95
CA GLU A 256 4.06 11.60 -24.27
C GLU A 256 4.10 10.36 -25.19
N ALA A 257 3.81 10.55 -26.48
CA ALA A 257 3.94 9.47 -27.47
C ALA A 257 5.38 8.97 -27.58
N GLY A 258 6.37 9.85 -27.47
CA GLY A 258 7.78 9.47 -27.43
C GLY A 258 8.08 8.49 -26.30
N HIS A 259 7.64 8.81 -25.08
CA HIS A 259 7.78 7.93 -23.93
C HIS A 259 7.07 6.59 -24.15
N VAL A 260 5.83 6.62 -24.67
CA VAL A 260 5.03 5.40 -24.94
C VAL A 260 5.73 4.51 -25.96
N VAL A 261 6.15 5.06 -27.09
CA VAL A 261 6.80 4.27 -28.16
C VAL A 261 8.07 3.60 -27.67
N VAL A 262 8.95 4.34 -26.99
CA VAL A 262 10.21 3.77 -26.50
C VAL A 262 9.95 2.75 -25.40
N ALA A 263 9.00 3.02 -24.50
CA ALA A 263 8.62 2.07 -23.45
C ALA A 263 8.09 0.75 -24.03
N GLU A 264 7.19 0.81 -25.04
CA GLU A 264 6.62 -0.39 -25.66
C GLU A 264 7.60 -1.14 -26.56
N VAL A 265 8.58 -0.45 -27.15
CA VAL A 265 9.64 -1.09 -27.94
C VAL A 265 10.61 -1.85 -27.02
N LEU A 266 10.98 -1.24 -25.88
CA LEU A 266 11.93 -1.84 -24.94
C LEU A 266 11.27 -2.90 -24.02
N ASN A 267 10.03 -2.63 -23.60
CA ASN A 267 9.24 -3.49 -22.73
C ASN A 267 7.80 -3.59 -23.25
N PRO A 268 7.50 -4.48 -24.19
CA PRO A 268 6.16 -4.62 -24.76
C PRO A 268 5.08 -4.86 -23.70
N THR A 269 3.92 -4.20 -23.86
CA THR A 269 2.78 -4.24 -22.92
C THR A 269 3.03 -3.62 -21.55
N SER A 270 4.11 -2.84 -21.40
CA SER A 270 4.44 -2.18 -20.12
C SER A 270 3.60 -0.92 -19.86
N VAL A 271 3.13 -0.24 -20.90
CA VAL A 271 2.35 0.99 -20.75
C VAL A 271 0.90 0.67 -20.38
N ASN A 272 0.46 1.15 -19.23
CA ASN A 272 -0.94 1.01 -18.79
C ASN A 272 -1.80 2.18 -19.25
N PHE A 273 -1.22 3.38 -19.27
CA PHE A 273 -1.97 4.62 -19.49
C PHE A 273 -1.04 5.73 -19.95
N ALA A 274 -1.52 6.55 -20.89
CA ALA A 274 -0.89 7.81 -21.29
C ALA A 274 -1.95 8.91 -21.38
N SER A 275 -1.61 10.11 -20.97
CA SER A 275 -2.51 11.27 -21.03
C SER A 275 -1.76 12.53 -21.40
N ILE A 276 -2.38 13.35 -22.23
CA ILE A 276 -1.90 14.69 -22.57
C ILE A 276 -2.56 15.79 -21.71
N THR A 277 -3.47 15.40 -20.83
CA THR A 277 -4.19 16.32 -19.95
C THR A 277 -3.33 16.67 -18.75
N ALA A 278 -3.19 17.96 -18.47
CA ALA A 278 -2.39 18.46 -17.37
C ALA A 278 -3.01 18.10 -15.99
N ASN A 279 -2.15 17.77 -15.07
CA ASN A 279 -2.46 17.70 -13.64
C ASN A 279 -2.33 19.13 -13.05
N PRO A 280 -3.15 19.56 -12.07
CA PRO A 280 -3.02 20.87 -11.40
C PRO A 280 -1.63 21.15 -10.81
N TRP A 281 -0.85 20.08 -10.55
CA TRP A 281 0.50 20.15 -9.98
C TRP A 281 1.62 19.87 -11.00
N ARG A 282 1.28 19.51 -12.24
CA ARG A 282 2.24 19.24 -13.32
C ARG A 282 1.77 19.87 -14.62
N ILE A 283 2.62 20.67 -15.20
CA ILE A 283 2.41 21.27 -16.53
C ILE A 283 2.84 20.23 -17.57
N GLY A 284 1.97 19.28 -17.90
CA GLY A 284 2.30 18.25 -18.89
C GLY A 284 1.36 17.05 -18.84
N GLY A 285 1.56 16.12 -19.75
CA GLY A 285 0.93 14.81 -19.72
C GLY A 285 1.59 13.86 -18.72
N CYS A 286 1.29 12.60 -18.83
CA CYS A 286 1.93 11.54 -18.06
C CYS A 286 1.76 10.18 -18.70
N ILE A 287 2.71 9.30 -18.48
CA ILE A 287 2.56 7.88 -18.73
C ILE A 287 2.61 7.10 -17.39
N SER A 288 1.88 6.01 -17.34
CA SER A 288 1.96 5.01 -16.27
C SER A 288 2.37 3.69 -16.86
N ARG A 289 3.33 3.02 -16.23
CA ARG A 289 3.84 1.73 -16.66
C ARG A 289 3.71 0.68 -15.56
N MET A 290 3.51 -0.56 -15.96
CA MET A 290 3.59 -1.70 -15.04
C MET A 290 5.01 -1.85 -14.52
N LYS A 291 5.15 -1.97 -13.19
CA LYS A 291 6.37 -2.51 -12.57
C LYS A 291 6.15 -3.99 -12.35
N GLU A 292 7.07 -4.83 -12.79
CA GLU A 292 7.03 -6.27 -12.50
C GLU A 292 7.13 -6.51 -10.99
N GLU A 293 6.33 -7.46 -10.49
CA GLU A 293 6.47 -7.93 -9.11
C GLU A 293 7.83 -8.64 -8.95
N GLY A 294 8.61 -8.23 -7.95
CA GLY A 294 9.95 -8.78 -7.73
C GLY A 294 11.05 -8.15 -8.60
N TYR A 295 10.80 -6.95 -9.09
CA TYR A 295 11.76 -6.18 -9.89
C TYR A 295 13.16 -6.19 -9.26
N PHE A 296 14.07 -6.92 -9.91
CA PHE A 296 15.50 -6.83 -9.62
C PHE A 296 16.07 -5.62 -10.35
N GLU A 297 16.59 -4.65 -9.62
CA GLU A 297 17.18 -3.46 -10.21
C GLU A 297 18.52 -3.83 -10.87
N SER A 298 18.45 -4.14 -12.16
CA SER A 298 19.65 -4.41 -12.99
C SER A 298 20.11 -3.13 -13.70
N PHE A 299 21.35 -3.11 -14.12
CA PHE A 299 21.88 -2.02 -14.92
C PHE A 299 21.05 -1.78 -16.19
N ASN A 300 20.68 -2.85 -16.90
CA ASN A 300 19.85 -2.76 -18.12
C ASN A 300 18.48 -2.14 -17.83
N ASN A 301 17.91 -2.40 -16.66
CA ASN A 301 16.62 -1.80 -16.28
C ASN A 301 16.77 -0.29 -16.08
N ILE A 302 17.88 0.15 -15.46
CA ILE A 302 18.11 1.59 -15.27
C ILE A 302 18.41 2.28 -16.61
N GLU A 303 19.19 1.64 -17.52
CA GLU A 303 19.38 2.16 -18.88
C GLU A 303 18.04 2.31 -19.62
N THR A 304 17.15 1.32 -19.49
CA THR A 304 15.80 1.38 -20.06
C THR A 304 15.01 2.57 -19.49
N GLU A 305 15.05 2.81 -18.19
CA GLU A 305 14.40 3.99 -17.57
C GLU A 305 14.98 5.31 -18.08
N ILE A 306 16.30 5.38 -18.26
CA ILE A 306 16.98 6.55 -18.83
C ILE A 306 16.52 6.79 -20.28
N MET A 307 16.51 5.75 -21.12
CA MET A 307 16.06 5.87 -22.52
C MET A 307 14.61 6.32 -22.61
N ILE A 308 13.74 5.75 -21.80
CA ILE A 308 12.32 6.15 -21.75
C ILE A 308 12.21 7.60 -21.26
N GLY A 309 12.96 7.99 -20.23
CA GLY A 309 12.97 9.35 -19.69
C GLY A 309 13.40 10.41 -20.71
N LEU A 310 14.31 10.09 -21.60
CA LEU A 310 14.78 11.00 -22.67
C LEU A 310 13.85 11.03 -23.89
N ALA A 311 13.00 10.02 -24.08
CA ALA A 311 12.25 9.79 -25.30
C ALA A 311 11.24 10.89 -25.63
N GLY A 312 10.59 11.49 -24.62
CA GLY A 312 9.65 12.59 -24.82
C GLY A 312 10.31 13.79 -25.47
N LYS A 313 11.46 14.23 -24.92
CA LYS A 313 12.26 15.32 -25.48
C LYS A 313 12.73 15.00 -26.89
N ALA A 314 13.29 13.81 -27.09
CA ALA A 314 13.78 13.38 -28.40
C ALA A 314 12.68 13.34 -29.45
N ALA A 315 11.46 12.93 -29.12
CA ALA A 315 10.33 12.91 -30.04
C ALA A 315 9.94 14.33 -30.49
N VAL A 316 9.93 15.30 -29.57
CA VAL A 316 9.64 16.71 -29.93
C VAL A 316 10.74 17.27 -30.87
N GLU A 317 12.01 17.02 -30.56
CA GLU A 317 13.13 17.46 -31.36
C GLU A 317 13.11 16.85 -32.79
N VAL A 318 12.80 15.56 -32.90
CA VAL A 318 12.75 14.86 -34.20
C VAL A 318 11.54 15.28 -35.03
N ILE A 319 10.37 15.42 -34.43
CA ILE A 319 9.12 15.65 -35.19
C ILE A 319 8.85 17.13 -35.43
N LEU A 320 9.10 17.97 -34.43
CA LEU A 320 8.83 19.41 -34.53
C LEU A 320 10.07 20.24 -34.87
N GLN A 321 11.26 19.66 -34.81
CA GLN A 321 12.55 20.35 -34.95
C GLN A 321 12.70 21.54 -33.98
N GLU A 322 12.08 21.40 -32.77
CA GLU A 322 12.11 22.40 -31.70
C GLU A 322 12.72 21.76 -30.45
N THR A 323 13.47 22.54 -29.68
CA THR A 323 13.99 22.07 -28.39
C THR A 323 12.88 22.13 -27.34
N ASP A 324 12.55 20.99 -26.72
CA ASP A 324 11.58 20.92 -25.64
C ASP A 324 12.20 21.35 -24.29
N LEU A 325 11.75 22.48 -23.77
CA LEU A 325 12.11 22.98 -22.44
C LEU A 325 11.15 22.49 -21.34
N GLY A 326 10.02 21.87 -21.71
CA GLY A 326 9.02 21.33 -20.78
C GLY A 326 9.43 20.00 -20.14
N SER A 327 10.49 19.36 -20.61
CA SER A 327 11.00 18.06 -20.13
C SER A 327 11.86 18.12 -18.87
N TYR A 328 11.81 19.20 -18.07
CA TYR A 328 12.66 19.41 -16.90
C TYR A 328 12.57 18.23 -15.90
N ASN A 329 11.36 17.79 -15.56
CA ASN A 329 11.16 16.70 -14.58
C ASN A 329 11.73 15.36 -15.08
N ASP A 330 11.61 15.09 -16.38
CA ASP A 330 12.14 13.87 -16.98
C ASP A 330 13.66 13.89 -16.99
N LEU A 331 14.26 15.02 -17.30
CA LEU A 331 15.71 15.22 -17.26
C LEU A 331 16.24 15.14 -15.83
N GLU A 332 15.54 15.67 -14.84
CA GLU A 332 15.90 15.54 -13.42
C GLU A 332 15.89 14.08 -12.97
N ASN A 333 14.86 13.31 -13.35
CA ASN A 333 14.79 11.87 -13.06
C ASN A 333 15.93 11.11 -13.74
N VAL A 334 16.20 11.39 -15.01
CA VAL A 334 17.32 10.80 -15.76
C VAL A 334 18.65 11.14 -15.09
N TYR A 335 18.87 12.40 -14.72
CA TYR A 335 20.07 12.82 -14.00
C TYR A 335 20.26 12.02 -12.69
N ASN A 336 19.20 11.87 -11.93
CA ASN A 336 19.25 11.12 -10.67
C ASN A 336 19.61 9.64 -10.90
N HIS A 337 19.07 9.00 -11.94
CA HIS A 337 19.44 7.64 -12.33
C HIS A 337 20.92 7.54 -12.72
N VAL A 338 21.39 8.45 -13.58
CA VAL A 338 22.80 8.48 -14.01
C VAL A 338 23.73 8.77 -12.84
N HIS A 339 23.41 9.76 -12.01
CA HIS A 339 24.18 10.10 -10.82
C HIS A 339 24.32 8.90 -9.89
N ARG A 340 23.23 8.19 -9.63
CA ARG A 340 23.21 6.99 -8.79
C ARG A 340 24.09 5.88 -9.36
N ILE A 341 24.03 5.62 -10.66
CA ILE A 341 24.89 4.63 -11.31
C ILE A 341 26.37 4.99 -11.10
N LEU A 342 26.73 6.27 -11.29
CA LEU A 342 28.12 6.72 -11.22
C LEU A 342 28.69 6.81 -9.79
N THR A 343 27.84 7.08 -8.80
CA THR A 343 28.32 7.41 -7.43
C THR A 343 27.98 6.36 -6.38
N GLU A 344 26.90 5.60 -6.57
CA GLU A 344 26.38 4.69 -5.53
C GLU A 344 26.46 3.22 -5.91
N THR A 345 26.64 2.91 -7.21
CA THR A 345 26.80 1.54 -7.69
C THR A 345 28.22 1.32 -8.19
N ALA A 346 28.84 0.20 -7.85
CA ALA A 346 30.20 -0.12 -8.28
C ALA A 346 30.28 -0.62 -9.75
N VAL A 347 29.40 -0.12 -10.63
CA VAL A 347 29.30 -0.60 -12.03
C VAL A 347 30.52 -0.20 -12.86
N TYR A 348 31.14 0.93 -12.55
CA TYR A 348 32.30 1.49 -13.28
C TYR A 348 33.56 1.60 -12.43
N ASN A 349 33.63 0.93 -11.28
CA ASN A 349 34.82 0.88 -10.42
C ASN A 349 35.63 -0.38 -10.68
#